data_a8c943dc3ccbbf09e2320539415f786c
#
_entry.id   a8c943dc3ccbbf09e2320539415f786c
#
_cell.length_a   1.000
_cell.length_b   1.000
_cell.length_c   1.000
_cell.angle_alpha   90.00
_cell.angle_beta   90.00
_cell.angle_gamma   90.00
#
_symmetry.space_group_name_H-M   'P 1'
#
loop_
_entity.id
_entity.type
_entity.pdbx_description
1 polymer ?
#
loop_
_entity_poly.entity_id
_entity_poly.type
_entity_poly.pdbx_seq_one_letter_code
_entity_poly.pdbx_strand_id
1 'polypeptide(L)'
;MKGWSKAVGAGLGYFVGVPIGAVLGYMAGHKLAPKLHAQEGHLLIANLLGFTTLFLKANTAPSSDDSSGAVRFISRLFQFDAEDEHMAGELLQRLLEVDLDIHAMARTFKNHSDVNMRNRLLEILATLCLLIEGPLQESQLRLLHQIAEALNLTPAQWQAIKSRSRGTSPQLDPACCYALLELYPEVSEEEIRTAYRRLAKKYHPDHFAHLDQVSQRRHAERMTLINTAYETIRVDKSV
;
A
#
# COMPACT_ATOMS: atom_id res chain seq x y z
N MET A 1 -18.34 12.70 24.71
CA MET A 1 -18.78 13.28 23.41
C MET A 1 -17.89 12.93 22.22
N LYS A 2 -16.89 12.02 22.38
CA LYS A 2 -15.95 11.61 21.29
C LYS A 2 -16.53 10.57 20.29
N GLY A 3 -17.63 9.92 20.58
CA GLY A 3 -18.19 8.89 19.70
C GLY A 3 -19.18 9.38 18.62
N TRP A 4 -19.68 10.60 18.75
CA TRP A 4 -20.71 11.08 17.82
C TRP A 4 -20.13 11.60 16.51
N SER A 5 -18.93 12.16 16.53
CA SER A 5 -18.22 12.58 15.32
C SER A 5 -17.86 11.38 14.41
N LYS A 6 -17.56 10.23 14.99
CA LYS A 6 -17.28 8.96 14.28
C LYS A 6 -18.52 8.41 13.56
N ALA A 7 -19.67 8.43 14.25
CA ALA A 7 -20.94 7.96 13.69
C ALA A 7 -21.47 8.88 12.59
N VAL A 8 -21.32 10.21 12.76
CA VAL A 8 -21.71 11.19 11.74
C VAL A 8 -20.79 11.13 10.52
N GLY A 9 -19.48 10.97 10.71
CA GLY A 9 -18.51 10.80 9.63
C GLY A 9 -18.79 9.54 8.80
N ALA A 10 -19.04 8.41 9.45
CA ALA A 10 -19.40 7.15 8.78
C ALA A 10 -20.76 7.22 8.07
N GLY A 11 -21.75 7.90 8.68
CA GLY A 11 -23.09 8.10 8.11
C GLY A 11 -23.07 8.99 6.86
N LEU A 12 -22.35 10.10 6.88
CA LEU A 12 -22.19 10.97 5.72
C LEU A 12 -21.45 10.25 4.57
N GLY A 13 -20.47 9.40 4.89
CA GLY A 13 -19.74 8.61 3.91
C GLY A 13 -20.62 7.58 3.19
N TYR A 14 -21.61 6.99 3.89
CA TYR A 14 -22.56 6.03 3.30
C TYR A 14 -23.53 6.72 2.32
N PHE A 15 -23.91 7.97 2.57
CA PHE A 15 -24.79 8.75 1.70
C PHE A 15 -24.16 9.20 0.38
N VAL A 16 -22.80 9.24 0.29
CA VAL A 16 -22.07 9.57 -0.95
C VAL A 16 -21.94 8.34 -1.87
N GLY A 17 -22.58 7.24 -1.52
CA GLY A 17 -22.88 6.14 -2.45
C GLY A 17 -21.73 5.18 -2.73
N VAL A 18 -20.71 5.12 -1.87
CA VAL A 18 -19.60 4.16 -2.07
C VAL A 18 -18.96 3.80 -0.72
N PRO A 19 -18.47 2.56 -0.55
CA PRO A 19 -17.70 2.16 0.63
C PRO A 19 -16.56 3.13 0.99
N ILE A 20 -15.98 3.80 -0.01
CA ILE A 20 -14.95 4.85 0.16
C ILE A 20 -15.48 6.07 0.90
N GLY A 21 -16.72 6.49 0.66
CA GLY A 21 -17.31 7.58 1.42
C GLY A 21 -17.43 7.24 2.91
N ALA A 22 -17.73 6.00 3.25
CA ALA A 22 -17.74 5.52 4.63
C ALA A 22 -16.32 5.52 5.24
N VAL A 23 -15.32 5.08 4.47
CA VAL A 23 -13.90 5.12 4.88
C VAL A 23 -13.43 6.56 5.09
N LEU A 24 -13.70 7.46 4.14
CA LEU A 24 -13.36 8.89 4.26
C LEU A 24 -14.06 9.55 5.46
N GLY A 25 -15.34 9.26 5.66
CA GLY A 25 -16.09 9.77 6.80
C GLY A 25 -15.55 9.26 8.14
N TYR A 26 -15.16 8.00 8.19
CA TYR A 26 -14.54 7.40 9.38
C TYR A 26 -13.16 8.01 9.65
N MET A 27 -12.31 8.15 8.61
CA MET A 27 -10.99 8.78 8.71
C MET A 27 -11.06 10.26 9.10
N ALA A 28 -12.00 11.03 8.55
CA ALA A 28 -12.20 12.43 8.90
C ALA A 28 -12.60 12.60 10.37
N GLY A 29 -13.38 11.65 10.92
CA GLY A 29 -13.74 11.61 12.33
C GLY A 29 -12.57 11.30 13.28
N HIS A 30 -11.50 10.72 12.78
CA HIS A 30 -10.33 10.27 13.55
C HIS A 30 -9.04 11.09 13.36
N LYS A 31 -9.05 12.11 12.49
CA LYS A 31 -7.86 12.93 12.19
C LYS A 31 -6.65 12.12 11.70
N LEU A 32 -6.89 11.05 10.94
CA LEU A 32 -5.84 10.27 10.29
C LEU A 32 -4.99 11.16 9.36
N ALA A 33 -3.68 11.06 9.43
CA ALA A 33 -2.68 11.77 8.63
C ALA A 33 -2.57 13.30 8.83
N PRO A 34 -1.94 13.75 9.93
CA PRO A 34 -1.78 15.19 10.21
C PRO A 34 -0.77 15.91 9.32
N LYS A 35 0.04 15.24 8.50
CA LYS A 35 1.14 15.82 7.71
C LYS A 35 0.84 16.06 6.22
N LEU A 36 -0.24 15.51 5.66
CA LEU A 36 -0.75 15.90 4.35
C LEU A 36 -1.87 16.92 4.52
N HIS A 37 -2.11 17.79 3.51
CA HIS A 37 -3.31 18.62 3.48
C HIS A 37 -4.51 17.69 3.75
N ALA A 38 -5.17 17.87 4.88
CA ALA A 38 -5.96 16.83 5.56
C ALA A 38 -6.95 16.07 4.65
N GLN A 39 -7.54 16.71 3.65
CA GLN A 39 -8.47 16.08 2.71
C GLN A 39 -7.78 15.21 1.66
N GLU A 40 -6.66 15.65 1.12
CA GLU A 40 -5.93 14.92 0.05
C GLU A 40 -5.28 13.64 0.58
N GLY A 41 -4.72 13.69 1.80
CA GLY A 41 -4.12 12.54 2.46
C GLY A 41 -5.14 11.46 2.79
N HIS A 42 -6.30 11.84 3.32
CA HIS A 42 -7.38 10.90 3.63
C HIS A 42 -7.91 10.21 2.37
N LEU A 43 -8.05 10.96 1.27
CA LEU A 43 -8.51 10.41 0.00
C LEU A 43 -7.51 9.39 -0.57
N LEU A 44 -6.22 9.70 -0.49
CA LEU A 44 -5.15 8.80 -0.95
C LEU A 44 -5.14 7.50 -0.13
N ILE A 45 -5.17 7.59 1.20
CA ILE A 45 -5.18 6.42 2.10
C ILE A 45 -6.42 5.56 1.88
N ALA A 46 -7.61 6.17 1.77
CA ALA A 46 -8.86 5.44 1.52
C ALA A 46 -8.81 4.66 0.21
N ASN A 47 -8.30 5.27 -0.86
CA ASN A 47 -8.14 4.59 -2.14
C ASN A 47 -7.04 3.53 -2.11
N LEU A 48 -5.94 3.76 -1.40
CA LEU A 48 -4.91 2.73 -1.18
C LEU A 48 -5.50 1.51 -0.49
N LEU A 49 -6.23 1.67 0.61
CA LEU A 49 -6.89 0.56 1.30
C LEU A 49 -7.90 -0.16 0.40
N GLY A 50 -8.73 0.59 -0.32
CA GLY A 50 -9.73 0.02 -1.23
C GLY A 50 -9.09 -0.76 -2.39
N PHE A 51 -8.13 -0.20 -3.09
CA PHE A 51 -7.44 -0.91 -4.18
C PHE A 51 -6.57 -2.06 -3.67
N THR A 52 -5.92 -1.93 -2.51
CA THR A 52 -5.21 -3.03 -1.86
C THR A 52 -6.14 -4.21 -1.58
N THR A 53 -7.38 -3.93 -1.16
CA THR A 53 -8.42 -4.96 -0.95
C THR A 53 -8.69 -5.75 -2.23
N LEU A 54 -8.75 -5.10 -3.39
CA LEU A 54 -8.94 -5.78 -4.68
C LEU A 54 -7.78 -6.71 -5.02
N PHE A 55 -6.54 -6.32 -4.72
CA PHE A 55 -5.38 -7.20 -4.91
C PHE A 55 -5.41 -8.39 -3.95
N LEU A 56 -5.75 -8.16 -2.68
CA LEU A 56 -5.88 -9.24 -1.71
C LEU A 56 -6.99 -10.25 -2.10
N LYS A 57 -8.12 -9.76 -2.64
CA LYS A 57 -9.21 -10.62 -3.14
C LYS A 57 -8.82 -11.39 -4.41
N ALA A 58 -8.02 -10.78 -5.28
CA ALA A 58 -7.54 -11.41 -6.50
C ALA A 58 -6.42 -12.42 -6.25
N ASN A 59 -5.81 -12.42 -5.07
CA ASN A 59 -4.78 -13.38 -4.67
C ASN A 59 -5.39 -14.76 -4.46
N THR A 60 -4.88 -15.76 -5.17
CA THR A 60 -5.37 -17.13 -5.11
C THR A 60 -5.03 -17.86 -3.81
N ALA A 61 -4.07 -17.35 -3.05
CA ALA A 61 -3.61 -17.91 -1.78
C ALA A 61 -3.24 -16.78 -0.78
N PRO A 62 -4.23 -15.96 -0.34
CA PRO A 62 -3.96 -14.88 0.60
C PRO A 62 -3.55 -15.44 1.96
N SER A 63 -2.50 -14.86 2.54
CA SER A 63 -2.10 -15.15 3.92
C SER A 63 -2.52 -14.02 4.85
N SER A 64 -2.67 -14.32 6.15
CA SER A 64 -2.91 -13.29 7.16
C SER A 64 -1.73 -12.28 7.26
N ASP A 65 -0.52 -12.70 6.86
CA ASP A 65 0.66 -11.85 6.81
C ASP A 65 0.59 -10.83 5.65
N ASP A 66 -0.14 -11.14 4.56
CA ASP A 66 -0.32 -10.24 3.42
C ASP A 66 -1.15 -9.01 3.80
N SER A 67 -2.29 -9.20 4.44
CA SER A 67 -3.13 -8.10 4.94
C SER A 67 -2.39 -7.27 5.99
N SER A 68 -1.75 -7.94 6.96
CA SER A 68 -0.97 -7.27 8.02
C SER A 68 0.24 -6.53 7.44
N GLY A 69 0.91 -7.11 6.44
CA GLY A 69 2.04 -6.49 5.74
C GLY A 69 1.62 -5.24 4.99
N ALA A 70 0.49 -5.29 4.29
CA ALA A 70 -0.07 -4.13 3.58
C ALA A 70 -0.42 -2.99 4.56
N VAL A 71 -1.07 -3.30 5.68
CA VAL A 71 -1.40 -2.31 6.72
C VAL A 71 -0.13 -1.71 7.31
N ARG A 72 0.87 -2.52 7.71
CA ARG A 72 2.15 -2.00 8.22
C ARG A 72 2.84 -1.09 7.21
N PHE A 73 2.90 -1.49 5.93
CA PHE A 73 3.49 -0.67 4.87
C PHE A 73 2.80 0.70 4.75
N ILE A 74 1.46 0.72 4.66
CA ILE A 74 0.68 1.96 4.59
C ILE A 74 0.90 2.80 5.86
N SER A 75 0.90 2.17 7.03
CA SER A 75 1.10 2.84 8.32
C SER A 75 2.47 3.52 8.41
N ARG A 76 3.52 2.87 7.94
CA ARG A 76 4.88 3.46 7.92
C ARG A 76 5.00 4.57 6.88
N LEU A 77 4.39 4.39 5.70
CA LEU A 77 4.40 5.38 4.63
C LEU A 77 3.70 6.68 5.03
N PHE A 78 2.60 6.60 5.78
CA PHE A 78 1.80 7.74 6.23
C PHE A 78 2.03 8.13 7.69
N GLN A 79 3.01 7.50 8.36
CA GLN A 79 3.40 7.77 9.74
C GLN A 79 2.22 7.67 10.73
N PHE A 80 1.45 6.59 10.62
CA PHE A 80 0.35 6.30 11.54
C PHE A 80 0.87 6.00 12.94
N ASP A 81 0.13 6.40 13.93
CA ASP A 81 0.32 5.90 15.31
C ASP A 81 -0.32 4.50 15.48
N ALA A 82 -0.25 3.95 16.67
CA ALA A 82 -0.77 2.60 16.94
C ALA A 82 -2.30 2.52 16.82
N GLU A 83 -3.03 3.59 17.15
CA GLU A 83 -4.49 3.66 17.03
C GLU A 83 -4.88 3.71 15.55
N ASP A 84 -4.21 4.54 14.77
CA ASP A 84 -4.42 4.68 13.33
C ASP A 84 -4.08 3.38 12.58
N GLU A 85 -2.98 2.70 12.94
CA GLU A 85 -2.59 1.42 12.33
C GLU A 85 -3.63 0.33 12.62
N HIS A 86 -4.11 0.24 13.86
CA HIS A 86 -5.18 -0.70 14.23
C HIS A 86 -6.46 -0.42 13.43
N MET A 87 -6.83 0.84 13.33
CA MET A 87 -8.01 1.28 12.59
C MET A 87 -7.92 0.99 11.09
N ALA A 88 -6.76 1.21 10.47
CA ALA A 88 -6.52 0.84 9.08
C ALA A 88 -6.67 -0.66 8.85
N GLY A 89 -6.24 -1.47 9.83
CA GLY A 89 -6.43 -2.92 9.83
C GLY A 89 -7.89 -3.32 9.87
N GLU A 90 -8.68 -2.74 10.79
CA GLU A 90 -10.14 -2.99 10.87
C GLU A 90 -10.86 -2.58 9.58
N LEU A 91 -10.50 -1.42 9.02
CA LEU A 91 -11.08 -0.95 7.75
C LEU A 91 -10.77 -1.91 6.61
N LEU A 92 -9.53 -2.37 6.49
CA LEU A 92 -9.15 -3.32 5.46
C LEU A 92 -9.96 -4.62 5.57
N GLN A 93 -10.14 -5.15 6.79
CA GLN A 93 -10.95 -6.35 7.01
C GLN A 93 -12.41 -6.14 6.58
N ARG A 94 -13.02 -5.01 6.91
CA ARG A 94 -14.39 -4.68 6.47
C ARG A 94 -14.49 -4.52 4.96
N LEU A 95 -13.49 -3.92 4.31
CA LEU A 95 -13.45 -3.77 2.86
C LEU A 95 -13.33 -5.13 2.14
N LEU A 96 -12.70 -6.13 2.77
CA LEU A 96 -12.65 -7.50 2.24
C LEU A 96 -14.03 -8.16 2.13
N GLU A 97 -15.01 -7.73 2.93
CA GLU A 97 -16.38 -8.24 2.91
C GLU A 97 -17.30 -7.55 1.89
N VAL A 98 -16.87 -6.43 1.30
CA VAL A 98 -17.68 -5.57 0.42
C VAL A 98 -17.20 -5.69 -1.02
N ASP A 99 -18.15 -5.71 -1.97
CA ASP A 99 -17.81 -5.58 -3.39
C ASP A 99 -17.41 -4.14 -3.71
N LEU A 100 -16.20 -3.99 -4.25
CA LEU A 100 -15.62 -2.70 -4.60
C LEU A 100 -15.65 -2.48 -6.12
N ASP A 101 -16.21 -1.35 -6.54
CA ASP A 101 -16.21 -0.93 -7.94
C ASP A 101 -15.00 -0.04 -8.23
N ILE A 102 -14.07 -0.55 -9.05
CA ILE A 102 -12.86 0.17 -9.50
C ILE A 102 -13.20 1.53 -10.11
N HIS A 103 -14.23 1.57 -10.97
CA HIS A 103 -14.58 2.79 -11.70
C HIS A 103 -15.18 3.86 -10.80
N ALA A 104 -16.01 3.44 -9.82
CA ALA A 104 -16.58 4.35 -8.84
C ALA A 104 -15.50 4.92 -7.92
N MET A 105 -14.58 4.07 -7.44
CA MET A 105 -13.43 4.48 -6.63
C MET A 105 -12.53 5.45 -7.37
N ALA A 106 -12.10 5.08 -8.58
CA ALA A 106 -11.23 5.90 -9.41
C ALA A 106 -11.88 7.24 -9.79
N ARG A 107 -13.19 7.27 -10.06
CA ARG A 107 -13.94 8.50 -10.36
C ARG A 107 -13.89 9.46 -9.17
N THR A 108 -14.17 8.96 -7.98
CA THR A 108 -14.12 9.77 -6.74
C THR A 108 -12.72 10.32 -6.51
N PHE A 109 -11.69 9.50 -6.64
CA PHE A 109 -10.30 9.92 -6.48
C PHE A 109 -9.90 10.96 -7.55
N LYS A 110 -10.20 10.68 -8.80
CA LYS A 110 -9.86 11.54 -9.96
C LYS A 110 -10.45 12.95 -9.84
N ASN A 111 -11.67 13.08 -9.32
CA ASN A 111 -12.34 14.36 -9.18
C ASN A 111 -11.69 15.29 -8.12
N HIS A 112 -10.87 14.71 -7.22
CA HIS A 112 -10.27 15.44 -6.10
C HIS A 112 -8.74 15.30 -6.06
N SER A 113 -8.11 14.83 -7.15
CA SER A 113 -6.67 14.61 -7.24
C SER A 113 -6.09 15.15 -8.54
N ASP A 114 -4.88 15.65 -8.48
CA ASP A 114 -4.09 15.99 -9.66
C ASP A 114 -3.43 14.75 -10.29
N VAL A 115 -2.71 14.96 -11.40
CA VAL A 115 -2.00 13.89 -12.12
C VAL A 115 -0.89 13.29 -11.28
N ASN A 116 -0.19 14.11 -10.48
CA ASN A 116 0.93 13.65 -9.66
C ASN A 116 0.44 12.71 -8.55
N MET A 117 -0.66 13.08 -7.90
CA MET A 117 -1.28 12.23 -6.87
C MET A 117 -1.78 10.90 -7.45
N ARG A 118 -2.35 10.90 -8.66
CA ARG A 118 -2.78 9.67 -9.36
C ARG A 118 -1.61 8.76 -9.71
N ASN A 119 -0.50 9.34 -10.22
CA ASN A 119 0.73 8.59 -10.47
C ASN A 119 1.27 8.00 -9.18
N ARG A 120 1.35 8.79 -8.10
CA ARG A 120 1.83 8.34 -6.78
C ARG A 120 0.97 7.21 -6.21
N LEU A 121 -0.36 7.31 -6.31
CA LEU A 121 -1.25 6.21 -5.90
C LEU A 121 -0.88 4.91 -6.62
N LEU A 122 -0.72 4.96 -7.94
CA LEU A 122 -0.43 3.75 -8.71
C LEU A 122 0.99 3.20 -8.44
N GLU A 123 1.98 4.05 -8.21
CA GLU A 123 3.35 3.64 -7.82
C GLU A 123 3.35 2.93 -6.46
N ILE A 124 2.62 3.46 -5.48
CA ILE A 124 2.47 2.83 -4.16
C ILE A 124 1.73 1.49 -4.29
N LEU A 125 0.66 1.42 -5.08
CA LEU A 125 -0.07 0.17 -5.34
C LEU A 125 0.82 -0.88 -6.01
N ALA A 126 1.63 -0.50 -6.99
CA ALA A 126 2.58 -1.41 -7.63
C ALA A 126 3.60 -1.96 -6.61
N THR A 127 4.10 -1.11 -5.69
CA THR A 127 5.00 -1.54 -4.61
C THR A 127 4.30 -2.47 -3.62
N LEU A 128 3.04 -2.19 -3.27
CA LEU A 128 2.22 -3.06 -2.43
C LEU A 128 1.98 -4.43 -3.07
N CYS A 129 1.71 -4.47 -4.38
CA CYS A 129 1.56 -5.74 -5.10
C CYS A 129 2.84 -6.58 -5.02
N LEU A 130 4.01 -5.95 -5.22
CA LEU A 130 5.30 -6.64 -5.07
C LEU A 130 5.51 -7.16 -3.64
N LEU A 131 5.07 -6.40 -2.63
CA LEU A 131 5.16 -6.81 -1.22
C LEU A 131 4.24 -7.99 -0.91
N ILE A 132 2.99 -7.98 -1.40
CA ILE A 132 1.97 -8.98 -1.08
C ILE A 132 2.24 -10.30 -1.82
N GLU A 133 2.53 -10.23 -3.11
CA GLU A 133 2.52 -11.39 -3.99
C GLU A 133 3.88 -11.70 -4.64
N GLY A 134 4.87 -10.81 -4.51
CA GLY A 134 6.14 -10.91 -5.24
C GLY A 134 6.00 -10.35 -6.66
N PRO A 135 6.63 -10.96 -7.71
CA PRO A 135 6.59 -10.37 -9.03
C PRO A 135 5.17 -10.24 -9.53
N LEU A 136 4.91 -9.10 -10.13
CA LEU A 136 3.61 -8.80 -10.74
C LEU A 136 3.23 -9.87 -11.78
N GLN A 137 2.27 -10.70 -11.42
CA GLN A 137 1.65 -11.66 -12.32
C GLN A 137 0.78 -10.93 -13.35
N GLU A 138 0.41 -11.61 -14.44
CA GLU A 138 -0.45 -11.01 -15.47
C GLU A 138 -1.82 -10.55 -14.93
N SER A 139 -2.37 -11.24 -13.94
CA SER A 139 -3.63 -10.86 -13.28
C SER A 139 -3.51 -9.51 -12.56
N GLN A 140 -2.44 -9.30 -11.82
CA GLN A 140 -2.17 -8.06 -11.09
C GLN A 140 -1.82 -6.91 -12.03
N LEU A 141 -1.04 -7.20 -13.08
CA LEU A 141 -0.76 -6.21 -14.12
C LEU A 141 -2.03 -5.76 -14.82
N ARG A 142 -2.96 -6.68 -15.09
CA ARG A 142 -4.27 -6.32 -15.65
C ARG A 142 -5.06 -5.45 -14.69
N LEU A 143 -5.10 -5.80 -13.40
CA LEU A 143 -5.80 -5.01 -12.39
C LEU A 143 -5.18 -3.62 -12.21
N LEU A 144 -3.84 -3.54 -12.12
CA LEU A 144 -3.13 -2.25 -12.10
C LEU A 144 -3.41 -1.41 -13.35
N HIS A 145 -3.46 -2.04 -14.52
CA HIS A 145 -3.77 -1.35 -15.78
C HIS A 145 -5.20 -0.83 -15.81
N GLN A 146 -6.18 -1.63 -15.37
CA GLN A 146 -7.58 -1.18 -15.21
C GLN A 146 -7.70 0.01 -14.26
N ILE A 147 -6.97 0.00 -13.15
CA ILE A 147 -6.93 1.14 -12.22
C ILE A 147 -6.29 2.36 -12.90
N ALA A 148 -5.18 2.18 -13.63
CA ALA A 148 -4.52 3.27 -14.36
C ALA A 148 -5.43 3.91 -15.40
N GLU A 149 -6.16 3.11 -16.18
CA GLU A 149 -7.14 3.58 -17.17
C GLU A 149 -8.30 4.32 -16.49
N ALA A 150 -8.86 3.77 -15.42
CA ALA A 150 -9.94 4.41 -14.66
C ALA A 150 -9.51 5.75 -14.03
N LEU A 151 -8.23 5.88 -13.66
CA LEU A 151 -7.61 7.12 -13.18
C LEU A 151 -7.22 8.10 -14.30
N ASN A 152 -7.45 7.76 -15.57
CA ASN A 152 -7.03 8.53 -16.74
C ASN A 152 -5.52 8.80 -16.80
N LEU A 153 -4.70 7.83 -16.44
CA LEU A 153 -3.26 7.90 -16.70
C LEU A 153 -2.99 7.66 -18.19
N THR A 154 -2.02 8.41 -18.71
CA THR A 154 -1.59 8.22 -20.10
C THR A 154 -0.84 6.91 -20.29
N PRO A 155 -0.81 6.35 -21.52
CA PRO A 155 -0.02 5.15 -21.81
C PRO A 155 1.47 5.29 -21.41
N ALA A 156 2.03 6.49 -21.59
CA ALA A 156 3.43 6.77 -21.19
C ALA A 156 3.64 6.68 -19.68
N GLN A 157 2.72 7.24 -18.86
CA GLN A 157 2.76 7.14 -17.41
C GLN A 157 2.62 5.70 -16.95
N TRP A 158 1.67 4.95 -17.53
CA TRP A 158 1.54 3.51 -17.24
C TRP A 158 2.80 2.73 -17.57
N GLN A 159 3.41 2.94 -18.74
CA GLN A 159 4.64 2.25 -19.12
C GLN A 159 5.81 2.61 -18.20
N ALA A 160 5.91 3.86 -17.74
CA ALA A 160 6.92 4.28 -16.77
C ALA A 160 6.77 3.55 -15.43
N ILE A 161 5.54 3.43 -14.91
CA ILE A 161 5.26 2.71 -13.65
C ILE A 161 5.53 1.21 -13.83
N LYS A 162 5.03 0.61 -14.92
CA LYS A 162 5.25 -0.79 -15.25
C LYS A 162 6.73 -1.15 -15.39
N SER A 163 7.54 -0.30 -16.03
CA SER A 163 8.97 -0.55 -16.20
C SER A 163 9.74 -0.47 -14.89
N ARG A 164 9.37 0.48 -13.99
CA ARG A 164 9.97 0.58 -12.65
C ARG A 164 9.61 -0.61 -11.76
N SER A 165 8.41 -1.17 -11.92
CA SER A 165 7.93 -2.30 -11.12
C SER A 165 8.38 -3.66 -11.68
N ARG A 166 8.88 -3.72 -12.91
CA ARG A 166 9.42 -4.93 -13.55
C ARG A 166 10.94 -4.84 -13.57
N GLY A 167 11.61 -5.80 -13.01
CA GLY A 167 13.07 -5.89 -13.07
C GLY A 167 13.66 -6.58 -11.86
N THR A 168 14.92 -6.95 -11.96
CA THR A 168 15.69 -7.53 -10.85
C THR A 168 16.00 -6.52 -9.75
N SER A 169 15.80 -5.21 -10.01
CA SER A 169 15.98 -4.11 -9.07
C SER A 169 14.94 -3.02 -9.39
N PRO A 170 13.72 -3.10 -8.83
CA PRO A 170 12.72 -2.06 -9.03
C PRO A 170 13.22 -0.71 -8.47
N GLN A 171 13.01 0.36 -9.24
CA GLN A 171 13.28 1.71 -8.75
C GLN A 171 12.15 2.12 -7.81
N LEU A 172 12.40 2.08 -6.51
CA LEU A 172 11.45 2.40 -5.47
C LEU A 172 11.59 3.84 -5.00
N ASP A 173 10.48 4.46 -4.66
CA ASP A 173 10.47 5.75 -3.96
C ASP A 173 11.12 5.58 -2.58
N PRO A 174 12.02 6.49 -2.13
CA PRO A 174 12.67 6.39 -0.82
C PRO A 174 11.69 6.20 0.35
N ALA A 175 10.55 6.90 0.34
CA ALA A 175 9.54 6.73 1.39
C ALA A 175 8.95 5.30 1.40
N CYS A 176 8.75 4.70 0.22
CA CYS A 176 8.35 3.30 0.11
C CYS A 176 9.46 2.35 0.62
N CYS A 177 10.73 2.70 0.42
CA CYS A 177 11.85 1.89 0.93
C CYS A 177 11.85 1.83 2.46
N TYR A 178 11.66 2.98 3.15
CA TYR A 178 11.51 2.98 4.61
C TYR A 178 10.30 2.15 5.06
N ALA A 179 9.16 2.32 4.40
CA ALA A 179 7.95 1.56 4.72
C ALA A 179 8.13 0.04 4.51
N LEU A 180 8.85 -0.39 3.46
CA LEU A 180 9.21 -1.79 3.21
C LEU A 180 10.10 -2.38 4.30
N LEU A 181 10.99 -1.59 4.89
CA LEU A 181 11.78 -2.00 6.06
C LEU A 181 11.01 -1.88 7.39
N GLU A 182 9.73 -1.53 7.34
CA GLU A 182 8.87 -1.27 8.51
C GLU A 182 9.40 -0.12 9.39
N LEU A 183 10.03 0.89 8.77
CA LEU A 183 10.64 2.04 9.40
C LEU A 183 9.96 3.35 9.02
N TYR A 184 10.19 4.37 9.84
CA TYR A 184 9.92 5.76 9.51
C TYR A 184 11.15 6.43 8.90
N PRO A 185 11.03 7.51 8.09
CA PRO A 185 12.18 8.14 7.43
C PRO A 185 13.23 8.75 8.37
N GLU A 186 12.86 9.12 9.59
CA GLU A 186 13.71 9.84 10.57
C GLU A 186 14.46 8.89 11.53
N VAL A 187 14.88 7.71 11.07
CA VAL A 187 15.59 6.72 11.88
C VAL A 187 17.11 6.76 11.68
N SER A 188 17.84 6.27 12.67
CA SER A 188 19.30 6.12 12.62
C SER A 188 19.74 4.99 11.68
N GLU A 189 21.00 5.02 11.26
CA GLU A 189 21.56 3.92 10.47
C GLU A 189 21.54 2.58 11.21
N GLU A 190 21.70 2.60 12.53
CA GLU A 190 21.68 1.38 13.33
C GLU A 190 20.29 0.74 13.34
N GLU A 191 19.23 1.55 13.42
CA GLU A 191 17.86 1.08 13.30
C GLU A 191 17.58 0.50 11.90
N ILE A 192 18.10 1.13 10.83
CA ILE A 192 17.98 0.61 9.46
C ILE A 192 18.65 -0.77 9.36
N ARG A 193 19.89 -0.91 9.85
CA ARG A 193 20.63 -2.18 9.84
C ARG A 193 19.91 -3.25 10.68
N THR A 194 19.33 -2.86 11.79
CA THR A 194 18.60 -3.77 12.69
C THR A 194 17.32 -4.26 12.06
N ALA A 195 16.53 -3.36 11.45
CA ALA A 195 15.32 -3.71 10.73
C ALA A 195 15.63 -4.63 9.53
N TYR A 196 16.65 -4.29 8.74
CA TYR A 196 17.10 -5.14 7.64
C TYR A 196 17.46 -6.55 8.11
N ARG A 197 18.30 -6.70 9.17
CA ARG A 197 18.68 -8.01 9.69
C ARG A 197 17.48 -8.82 10.19
N ARG A 198 16.52 -8.15 10.83
CA ARG A 198 15.27 -8.77 11.29
C ARG A 198 14.45 -9.33 10.13
N LEU A 199 14.26 -8.51 9.07
CA LEU A 199 13.50 -8.91 7.89
C LEU A 199 14.23 -9.95 7.05
N ALA A 200 15.56 -9.80 6.87
CA ALA A 200 16.39 -10.78 6.19
C ALA A 200 16.33 -12.15 6.87
N LYS A 201 16.34 -12.19 8.21
CA LYS A 201 16.14 -13.43 8.96
C LYS A 201 14.72 -13.98 8.76
N LYS A 202 13.67 -13.11 8.80
CA LYS A 202 12.27 -13.52 8.60
C LYS A 202 12.03 -14.15 7.22
N TYR A 203 12.62 -13.59 6.17
CA TYR A 203 12.40 -13.99 4.78
C TYR A 203 13.56 -14.78 4.16
N HIS A 204 14.44 -15.36 5.01
CA HIS A 204 15.56 -16.18 4.53
C HIS A 204 15.07 -17.42 3.78
N PRO A 205 15.62 -17.75 2.59
CA PRO A 205 15.17 -18.89 1.78
C PRO A 205 15.12 -20.22 2.53
N ASP A 206 16.07 -20.47 3.44
CA ASP A 206 16.13 -21.72 4.21
C ASP A 206 14.89 -21.97 5.07
N HIS A 207 14.23 -20.90 5.55
CA HIS A 207 13.00 -21.04 6.33
C HIS A 207 11.82 -21.56 5.52
N PHE A 208 11.88 -21.45 4.19
CA PHE A 208 10.78 -21.75 3.27
C PHE A 208 11.10 -22.91 2.32
N ALA A 209 12.26 -23.59 2.50
CA ALA A 209 12.69 -24.71 1.66
C ALA A 209 11.70 -25.89 1.66
N HIS A 210 10.85 -26.00 2.68
CA HIS A 210 9.81 -27.02 2.82
C HIS A 210 8.48 -26.68 2.13
N LEU A 211 8.30 -25.44 1.66
CA LEU A 211 7.09 -24.99 0.99
C LEU A 211 7.09 -25.37 -0.50
N ASP A 212 5.92 -25.20 -1.14
CA ASP A 212 5.81 -25.34 -2.59
C ASP A 212 6.61 -24.26 -3.34
N GLN A 213 6.91 -24.54 -4.62
CA GLN A 213 7.76 -23.69 -5.45
C GLN A 213 7.23 -22.26 -5.62
N VAL A 214 5.90 -22.07 -5.64
CA VAL A 214 5.26 -20.75 -5.77
C VAL A 214 5.51 -19.94 -4.50
N SER A 215 5.32 -20.56 -3.34
CA SER A 215 5.57 -19.93 -2.05
C SER A 215 7.05 -19.61 -1.83
N GLN A 216 7.97 -20.53 -2.18
CA GLN A 216 9.41 -20.27 -2.13
C GLN A 216 9.78 -19.05 -2.98
N ARG A 217 9.28 -18.99 -4.21
CA ARG A 217 9.53 -17.88 -5.11
C ARG A 217 9.04 -16.57 -4.53
N ARG A 218 7.82 -16.53 -3.97
CA ARG A 218 7.25 -15.34 -3.32
C ARG A 218 8.14 -14.79 -2.19
N HIS A 219 8.66 -15.68 -1.34
CA HIS A 219 9.57 -15.29 -0.25
C HIS A 219 10.93 -14.80 -0.75
N ALA A 220 11.49 -15.43 -1.79
CA ALA A 220 12.73 -14.98 -2.42
C ALA A 220 12.60 -13.56 -3.01
N GLU A 221 11.47 -13.25 -3.57
CA GLU A 221 11.19 -11.93 -4.15
C GLU A 221 10.91 -10.86 -3.10
N ARG A 222 10.23 -11.21 -2.00
CA ARG A 222 10.16 -10.32 -0.82
C ARG A 222 11.57 -10.00 -0.30
N MET A 223 12.46 -10.99 -0.25
CA MET A 223 13.85 -10.76 0.15
C MET A 223 14.58 -9.83 -0.83
N THR A 224 14.38 -9.99 -2.13
CA THR A 224 14.93 -9.10 -3.16
C THR A 224 14.43 -7.67 -2.97
N LEU A 225 13.14 -7.49 -2.69
CA LEU A 225 12.53 -6.18 -2.44
C LEU A 225 13.11 -5.51 -1.19
N ILE A 226 13.32 -6.27 -0.11
CA ILE A 226 13.95 -5.82 1.14
C ILE A 226 15.41 -5.39 0.88
N ASN A 227 16.16 -6.18 0.10
CA ASN A 227 17.53 -5.83 -0.26
C ASN A 227 17.59 -4.54 -1.08
N THR A 228 16.72 -4.39 -2.09
CA THR A 228 16.62 -3.19 -2.90
C THR A 228 16.29 -1.97 -2.06
N ALA A 229 15.33 -2.08 -1.14
CA ALA A 229 14.96 -1.01 -0.23
C ALA A 229 16.14 -0.59 0.67
N TYR A 230 16.85 -1.55 1.24
CA TYR A 230 18.02 -1.30 2.07
C TYR A 230 19.13 -0.58 1.31
N GLU A 231 19.49 -1.05 0.12
CA GLU A 231 20.52 -0.42 -0.70
C GLU A 231 20.13 0.99 -1.15
N THR A 232 18.85 1.21 -1.52
CA THR A 232 18.35 2.54 -1.89
C THR A 232 18.49 3.53 -0.73
N ILE A 233 18.09 3.15 0.49
CA ILE A 233 18.22 4.01 1.67
C ILE A 233 19.69 4.27 2.00
N ARG A 234 20.54 3.25 1.85
CA ARG A 234 21.99 3.39 2.14
C ARG A 234 22.66 4.39 1.21
N VAL A 235 22.29 4.38 -0.06
CA VAL A 235 22.81 5.35 -1.06
C VAL A 235 22.29 6.75 -0.74
N ASP A 236 21.00 6.89 -0.43
CA ASP A 236 20.37 8.18 -0.11
C ASP A 236 21.00 8.87 1.11
N LYS A 237 21.36 8.08 2.14
CA LYS A 237 22.02 8.60 3.36
C LYS A 237 23.53 8.82 3.23
N SER A 238 24.16 8.31 2.16
CA SER A 238 25.61 8.42 1.95
C SER A 238 26.00 9.70 1.18
N VAL A 239 25.02 10.51 0.78
CA VAL A 239 25.16 11.82 0.14
C VAL A 239 25.03 12.93 1.18
#